data_56c543553e3f29331e5a9dce315a09dc
#
_entry.id   56c543553e3f29331e5a9dce315a09dc
#
_cell.length_a   1.000
_cell.length_b   1.000
_cell.length_c   1.000
_cell.angle_alpha   90.00
_cell.angle_beta   90.00
_cell.angle_gamma   90.00
#
_symmetry.space_group_name_H-M   'P 1'
#
loop_
_entity.id
_entity.type
_entity.pdbx_description
1 polymer ?
#
loop_
_entity_poly.entity_id
_entity_poly.type
_entity_poly.pdbx_seq_one_letter_code
_entity_poly.pdbx_strand_id
1 'polypeptide(L)'
;VLDPQPHRTQTPALVTRRAVLSAGAIVALGAASIAGCSPAHPKDRLAASGWEDLRRRMSGTLTLRGENGFDAAARTFNPLFDTNHPAAVAFCASEQDVACCVEFTSGAGIPIAARSGGHSFAGYCVPNDGLVVDLGRMATVSMTGTRAKVGSGARLIDVYAAVSGAGRMLAGGSCPTVGIAGLTLGGGVGVLTRRFGLTCDQLASARVVTADGAIRDLSSESESDLFWAIRGGGGGNFCIATEFTFDTAEASELTVFTLDYAPGELATIMRRWLAFMDDAPDELWTTLHAVGGATPHGRIVGCIATTDDPRALVDGLRAAIGINPSDRFVADMAYIDAMKFMGGCSTLTVAQCHPSWDGVGTGQLQREAFVASSRMIPHAAVDTAAIEMILVGTPGLTFILDSLGGAVSRIPAAATAFPHRTALASLQIYHGVGADPSAAYRRVDEARNRLGEICGTAAYVNYIDPRLPDWAAAYYGDNLPRLRQIAATYDPDGIFGFTQAVRP
;
A
#
# COMPACT_ATOMS: atom_id res chain seq x y z
N VAL A 1 -3.03 -14.11 -0.91
CA VAL A 1 -3.20 -14.73 -2.24
C VAL A 1 -3.71 -16.14 -1.99
N LEU A 2 -5.03 -16.36 -2.14
CA LEU A 2 -5.69 -17.66 -2.03
C LEU A 2 -5.72 -18.30 -3.42
N ASP A 3 -5.43 -19.58 -3.49
CA ASP A 3 -5.43 -20.42 -4.69
C ASP A 3 -6.86 -20.49 -5.30
N PRO A 4 -7.10 -20.14 -6.56
CA PRO A 4 -8.45 -20.20 -7.14
C PRO A 4 -8.75 -21.60 -7.67
N GLN A 5 -9.78 -22.23 -7.14
CA GLN A 5 -10.43 -23.40 -7.77
C GLN A 5 -11.22 -22.94 -9.00
N PRO A 6 -11.25 -23.71 -10.09
CA PRO A 6 -11.90 -23.29 -11.34
C PRO A 6 -13.43 -23.45 -11.27
N HIS A 7 -14.16 -22.37 -11.35
CA HIS A 7 -15.61 -22.39 -11.53
C HIS A 7 -15.99 -22.52 -13.02
N ARG A 8 -16.82 -23.53 -13.30
CA ARG A 8 -17.46 -23.78 -14.59
C ARG A 8 -18.36 -22.60 -14.98
N THR A 9 -18.18 -22.10 -16.18
CA THR A 9 -19.03 -21.11 -16.84
C THR A 9 -20.41 -21.70 -17.15
N GLN A 10 -21.47 -21.06 -16.65
CA GLN A 10 -22.81 -21.14 -17.17
C GLN A 10 -23.20 -19.83 -17.81
N THR A 11 -23.58 -19.87 -19.08
CA THR A 11 -24.02 -18.72 -19.89
C THR A 11 -25.50 -18.40 -19.56
N PRO A 12 -25.89 -17.18 -19.28
CA PRO A 12 -27.31 -16.80 -19.25
C PRO A 12 -27.79 -16.28 -20.62
N ALA A 13 -28.99 -16.70 -20.97
CA ALA A 13 -29.69 -16.38 -22.20
C ALA A 13 -30.11 -14.90 -22.31
N LEU A 14 -30.04 -14.40 -23.54
CA LEU A 14 -30.54 -13.09 -23.99
C LEU A 14 -32.05 -12.97 -23.81
N VAL A 15 -32.51 -11.92 -23.14
CA VAL A 15 -33.90 -11.47 -23.16
C VAL A 15 -33.97 -10.12 -23.89
N THR A 16 -34.57 -10.16 -25.05
CA THR A 16 -34.92 -8.97 -25.86
C THR A 16 -36.09 -8.20 -25.25
N ARG A 17 -35.98 -6.89 -25.10
CA ARG A 17 -37.10 -5.99 -24.85
C ARG A 17 -37.36 -5.09 -26.04
N ARG A 18 -38.59 -5.17 -26.53
CA ARG A 18 -39.18 -4.36 -27.61
C ARG A 18 -39.33 -2.90 -27.18
N ALA A 19 -39.06 -2.01 -28.14
CA ALA A 19 -39.36 -0.59 -28.10
C ALA A 19 -40.87 -0.30 -28.19
N VAL A 20 -41.32 0.69 -27.44
CA VAL A 20 -42.61 1.36 -27.65
C VAL A 20 -42.33 2.83 -27.96
N LEU A 21 -42.68 3.21 -29.19
CA LEU A 21 -42.71 4.59 -29.65
C LEU A 21 -44.07 5.25 -29.25
N SER A 22 -44.02 6.43 -28.64
CA SER A 22 -45.17 7.32 -28.62
C SER A 22 -44.73 8.73 -29.03
N ALA A 23 -45.39 9.25 -30.08
CA ALA A 23 -45.21 10.56 -30.65
C ALA A 23 -45.94 11.62 -29.80
N GLY A 24 -45.37 12.79 -29.64
CA GLY A 24 -45.99 13.96 -29.05
C GLY A 24 -45.42 15.25 -29.66
N ALA A 25 -46.31 16.09 -30.08
CA ALA A 25 -46.18 17.19 -31.04
C ALA A 25 -45.25 18.35 -30.61
N ILE A 26 -44.66 18.97 -31.62
CA ILE A 26 -43.84 20.17 -31.63
C ILE A 26 -44.73 21.42 -31.47
N VAL A 27 -44.41 22.29 -30.51
CA VAL A 27 -44.78 23.73 -30.55
C VAL A 27 -43.47 24.52 -30.49
N ALA A 28 -43.16 25.17 -31.60
CA ALA A 28 -42.04 26.10 -31.71
C ALA A 28 -42.44 27.45 -31.12
N LEU A 29 -41.76 27.91 -30.08
CA LEU A 29 -41.71 29.28 -29.64
C LEU A 29 -40.24 29.70 -29.62
N GLY A 30 -39.94 30.68 -30.50
CA GLY A 30 -38.63 31.30 -30.59
C GLY A 30 -38.32 32.09 -29.33
N ALA A 31 -37.20 31.74 -28.68
CA ALA A 31 -36.57 32.57 -27.68
C ALA A 31 -35.14 32.88 -28.14
N ALA A 32 -34.82 34.13 -28.23
CA ALA A 32 -33.52 34.66 -28.57
C ALA A 32 -32.47 34.16 -27.55
N SER A 33 -31.46 33.48 -28.04
CA SER A 33 -30.33 33.03 -27.26
C SER A 33 -29.49 34.21 -26.78
N ILE A 34 -29.65 34.64 -25.55
CA ILE A 34 -28.60 35.39 -24.85
C ILE A 34 -27.49 34.39 -24.59
N ALA A 35 -26.40 34.49 -25.31
CA ALA A 35 -25.18 33.76 -25.03
C ALA A 35 -24.64 34.23 -23.67
N GLY A 36 -25.10 33.58 -22.60
CA GLY A 36 -24.48 33.68 -21.28
C GLY A 36 -23.11 33.01 -21.34
N CYS A 37 -22.05 33.82 -21.31
CA CYS A 37 -20.71 33.30 -20.99
C CYS A 37 -20.76 32.69 -19.59
N SER A 38 -20.99 31.38 -19.49
CA SER A 38 -20.64 30.65 -18.30
C SER A 38 -19.13 30.81 -18.12
N PRO A 39 -18.64 31.19 -16.92
CA PRO A 39 -17.20 31.22 -16.68
C PRO A 39 -16.68 29.78 -16.92
N ALA A 40 -15.81 29.65 -17.89
CA ALA A 40 -15.10 28.36 -18.14
C ALA A 40 -14.52 27.88 -16.83
N HIS A 41 -14.80 26.64 -16.50
CA HIS A 41 -14.18 25.99 -15.32
C HIS A 41 -12.65 26.15 -15.43
N PRO A 42 -11.92 26.38 -14.32
CA PRO A 42 -10.45 26.49 -14.33
C PRO A 42 -9.76 25.33 -15.06
N LYS A 43 -10.44 24.19 -15.18
CA LYS A 43 -9.99 22.96 -15.87
C LYS A 43 -9.94 23.04 -17.39
N ASP A 44 -10.69 23.97 -18.01
CA ASP A 44 -10.69 24.18 -19.48
C ASP A 44 -9.51 25.06 -19.94
N ARG A 45 -8.69 25.56 -19.03
CA ARG A 45 -7.62 26.53 -19.29
C ARG A 45 -6.26 25.92 -19.65
N LEU A 46 -6.07 24.60 -19.52
CA LEU A 46 -4.88 23.96 -20.04
C LEU A 46 -5.00 23.84 -21.56
N ALA A 47 -4.58 24.89 -22.28
CA ALA A 47 -4.43 24.81 -23.73
C ALA A 47 -3.54 23.61 -24.08
N ALA A 48 -3.83 22.94 -25.20
CA ALA A 48 -3.00 21.84 -25.72
C ALA A 48 -1.51 22.20 -25.76
N SER A 49 -1.18 23.48 -25.95
CA SER A 49 0.19 24.02 -25.93
C SER A 49 0.92 23.82 -24.59
N GLY A 50 0.21 23.81 -23.45
CA GLY A 50 0.86 23.60 -22.15
C GLY A 50 1.34 22.16 -21.94
N TRP A 51 0.52 21.18 -22.35
CA TRP A 51 0.91 19.76 -22.32
C TRP A 51 2.07 19.46 -23.28
N GLU A 52 2.07 20.07 -24.46
CA GLU A 52 3.16 19.93 -25.44
C GLU A 52 4.48 20.57 -24.91
N ASP A 53 4.37 21.66 -24.13
CA ASP A 53 5.54 22.24 -23.48
C ASP A 53 6.12 21.30 -22.43
N LEU A 54 5.27 20.73 -21.54
CA LEU A 54 5.70 19.72 -20.57
C LEU A 54 6.36 18.53 -21.29
N ARG A 55 5.72 18.01 -22.37
CA ARG A 55 6.25 16.89 -23.16
C ARG A 55 7.66 17.16 -23.70
N ARG A 56 7.92 18.37 -24.19
CA ARG A 56 9.25 18.77 -24.70
C ARG A 56 10.32 18.90 -23.62
N ARG A 57 9.91 19.27 -22.39
CA ARG A 57 10.83 19.46 -21.26
C ARG A 57 11.24 18.15 -20.60
N MET A 58 10.46 17.08 -20.77
CA MET A 58 10.72 15.77 -20.18
C MET A 58 11.65 14.91 -21.02
N SER A 59 12.51 14.16 -20.37
CA SER A 59 13.28 13.05 -20.97
C SER A 59 12.46 11.74 -21.01
N GLY A 60 11.46 11.62 -20.14
CA GLY A 60 10.48 10.55 -20.12
C GLY A 60 9.39 10.69 -21.16
N THR A 61 8.21 10.11 -20.92
CA THR A 61 7.08 10.18 -21.85
C THR A 61 5.82 10.68 -21.16
N LEU A 62 5.00 11.44 -21.88
CA LEU A 62 3.71 11.93 -21.42
C LEU A 62 2.60 11.34 -22.29
N THR A 63 1.60 10.71 -21.68
CA THR A 63 0.41 10.17 -22.33
C THR A 63 -0.81 10.94 -21.86
N LEU A 64 -1.50 11.62 -22.77
CA LEU A 64 -2.69 12.41 -22.46
C LEU A 64 -3.96 11.56 -22.54
N ARG A 65 -5.00 11.96 -21.81
CA ARG A 65 -6.34 11.37 -21.93
C ARG A 65 -6.81 11.42 -23.39
N GLY A 66 -7.26 10.29 -23.92
CA GLY A 66 -7.67 10.12 -25.30
C GLY A 66 -6.57 9.71 -26.29
N GLU A 67 -5.31 9.69 -25.88
CA GLU A 67 -4.21 9.11 -26.69
C GLU A 67 -4.20 7.57 -26.59
N ASN A 68 -3.62 6.93 -27.60
CA ASN A 68 -3.43 5.49 -27.60
C ASN A 68 -2.59 5.03 -26.40
N GLY A 69 -3.06 3.99 -25.71
CA GLY A 69 -2.36 3.44 -24.54
C GLY A 69 -2.70 4.14 -23.22
N PHE A 70 -3.51 5.22 -23.23
CA PHE A 70 -3.86 5.94 -22.01
C PHE A 70 -4.56 5.07 -20.97
N ASP A 71 -5.53 4.25 -21.35
CA ASP A 71 -6.24 3.38 -20.39
C ASP A 71 -5.30 2.40 -19.71
N ALA A 72 -4.30 1.87 -20.42
CA ALA A 72 -3.27 1.04 -19.83
C ALA A 72 -2.35 1.83 -18.90
N ALA A 73 -1.97 3.05 -19.30
CA ALA A 73 -1.14 3.96 -18.52
C ALA A 73 -1.81 4.40 -17.21
N ALA A 74 -3.14 4.56 -17.21
CA ALA A 74 -3.90 5.00 -16.04
C ALA A 74 -4.17 3.88 -15.02
N ARG A 75 -4.00 2.61 -15.37
CA ARG A 75 -4.32 1.46 -14.49
C ARG A 75 -3.52 1.46 -13.20
N THR A 76 -4.16 0.96 -12.14
CA THR A 76 -3.56 0.67 -10.84
C THR A 76 -3.73 -0.80 -10.48
N PHE A 77 -3.16 -1.25 -9.35
CA PHE A 77 -3.34 -2.63 -8.88
C PHE A 77 -4.82 -2.96 -8.63
N ASN A 78 -5.58 -2.06 -8.01
CA ASN A 78 -6.97 -2.30 -7.66
C ASN A 78 -7.92 -1.79 -8.78
N PRO A 79 -8.64 -2.69 -9.49
CA PRO A 79 -9.57 -2.32 -10.56
C PRO A 79 -10.72 -1.40 -10.15
N LEU A 80 -11.03 -1.28 -8.86
CA LEU A 80 -12.04 -0.34 -8.38
C LEU A 80 -11.76 1.12 -8.78
N PHE A 81 -10.48 1.44 -9.06
CA PHE A 81 -10.04 2.77 -9.43
C PHE A 81 -9.83 2.96 -10.94
N ASP A 82 -10.24 2.01 -11.78
CA ASP A 82 -10.21 2.17 -13.25
C ASP A 82 -11.20 3.22 -13.74
N THR A 83 -12.14 3.64 -12.88
CA THR A 83 -13.07 4.76 -13.12
C THR A 83 -12.45 6.12 -12.80
N ASN A 84 -11.23 6.18 -12.26
CA ASN A 84 -10.51 7.43 -12.11
C ASN A 84 -9.95 7.87 -13.47
N HIS A 85 -10.15 9.14 -13.82
CA HIS A 85 -9.78 9.68 -15.12
C HIS A 85 -8.77 10.83 -14.96
N PRO A 86 -7.45 10.54 -14.83
CA PRO A 86 -6.43 11.58 -14.82
C PRO A 86 -6.42 12.33 -16.16
N ALA A 87 -5.92 13.56 -16.18
CA ALA A 87 -5.73 14.32 -17.42
C ALA A 87 -4.56 13.77 -18.24
N ALA A 88 -3.51 13.31 -17.55
CA ALA A 88 -2.33 12.74 -18.16
C ALA A 88 -1.57 11.80 -17.21
N VAL A 89 -0.71 10.97 -17.80
CA VAL A 89 0.28 10.15 -17.09
C VAL A 89 1.68 10.48 -17.62
N ALA A 90 2.54 11.00 -16.75
CA ALA A 90 3.94 11.29 -17.02
C ALA A 90 4.83 10.15 -16.52
N PHE A 91 5.40 9.36 -17.41
CA PHE A 91 6.39 8.34 -17.09
C PHE A 91 7.78 9.00 -16.97
N CYS A 92 8.12 9.42 -15.76
CA CYS A 92 9.37 10.13 -15.48
C CYS A 92 10.57 9.19 -15.55
N ALA A 93 11.63 9.64 -16.26
CA ALA A 93 12.90 8.92 -16.37
C ALA A 93 13.99 9.54 -15.48
N SER A 94 13.75 10.72 -14.92
CA SER A 94 14.69 11.46 -14.08
C SER A 94 13.97 12.30 -13.03
N GLU A 95 14.71 12.75 -12.02
CA GLU A 95 14.21 13.71 -11.01
C GLU A 95 13.87 15.06 -11.62
N GLN A 96 14.54 15.46 -12.71
CA GLN A 96 14.24 16.68 -13.46
C GLN A 96 12.87 16.59 -14.13
N ASP A 97 12.49 15.40 -14.65
CA ASP A 97 11.13 15.19 -15.17
C ASP A 97 10.09 15.38 -14.06
N VAL A 98 10.35 14.86 -12.84
CA VAL A 98 9.47 15.05 -11.68
C VAL A 98 9.37 16.53 -11.32
N ALA A 99 10.49 17.27 -11.30
CA ALA A 99 10.49 18.71 -11.05
C ALA A 99 9.67 19.47 -12.10
N CYS A 100 9.85 19.15 -13.40
CA CYS A 100 9.04 19.74 -14.48
C CYS A 100 7.53 19.47 -14.28
N CYS A 101 7.14 18.27 -13.83
CA CYS A 101 5.75 17.95 -13.55
C CYS A 101 5.20 18.76 -12.37
N VAL A 102 5.96 18.93 -11.29
CA VAL A 102 5.58 19.73 -10.12
C VAL A 102 5.40 21.20 -10.52
N GLU A 103 6.38 21.81 -11.19
CA GLU A 103 6.30 23.19 -11.68
C GLU A 103 5.08 23.41 -12.62
N PHE A 104 4.87 22.49 -13.55
CA PHE A 104 3.75 22.54 -14.49
C PHE A 104 2.40 22.52 -13.77
N THR A 105 2.21 21.57 -12.83
CA THR A 105 0.93 21.42 -12.13
C THR A 105 0.67 22.55 -11.15
N SER A 106 1.70 23.06 -10.48
CA SER A 106 1.62 24.26 -9.65
C SER A 106 1.18 25.47 -10.45
N GLY A 107 1.82 25.74 -11.60
CA GLY A 107 1.46 26.85 -12.48
C GLY A 107 0.07 26.72 -13.12
N ALA A 108 -0.38 25.49 -13.35
CA ALA A 108 -1.69 25.18 -13.97
C ALA A 108 -2.83 25.06 -12.95
N GLY A 109 -2.54 24.90 -11.66
CA GLY A 109 -3.54 24.69 -10.62
C GLY A 109 -4.30 23.36 -10.76
N ILE A 110 -3.66 22.30 -11.26
CA ILE A 110 -4.24 20.96 -11.40
C ILE A 110 -3.67 19.99 -10.36
N PRO A 111 -4.45 18.96 -9.95
CA PRO A 111 -3.96 17.94 -9.04
C PRO A 111 -2.75 17.20 -9.58
N ILE A 112 -1.84 16.80 -8.69
CA ILE A 112 -0.70 15.95 -8.99
C ILE A 112 -0.64 14.80 -8.00
N ALA A 113 -0.26 13.60 -8.46
CA ALA A 113 0.00 12.48 -7.58
C ALA A 113 1.15 11.62 -8.09
N ALA A 114 2.03 11.20 -7.18
CA ALA A 114 3.08 10.24 -7.50
C ALA A 114 2.54 8.80 -7.51
N ARG A 115 3.06 7.99 -8.45
CA ARG A 115 2.77 6.58 -8.54
C ARG A 115 4.07 5.77 -8.64
N SER A 116 4.32 4.90 -7.66
CA SER A 116 5.36 3.87 -7.68
C SER A 116 4.74 2.55 -8.18
N GLY A 117 4.39 1.60 -7.28
CA GLY A 117 3.74 0.34 -7.64
C GLY A 117 2.23 0.41 -7.93
N GLY A 118 1.57 1.54 -7.69
CA GLY A 118 0.13 1.70 -7.94
C GLY A 118 -0.80 0.97 -6.95
N HIS A 119 -0.34 0.69 -5.74
CA HIS A 119 -1.06 -0.07 -4.71
C HIS A 119 -1.84 0.80 -3.70
N SER A 120 -2.11 2.08 -3.99
CA SER A 120 -2.91 2.92 -3.09
C SER A 120 -4.30 2.29 -2.86
N PHE A 121 -4.65 2.03 -1.60
CA PHE A 121 -5.93 1.42 -1.21
C PHE A 121 -7.13 2.36 -1.42
N ALA A 122 -6.86 3.67 -1.54
CA ALA A 122 -7.85 4.70 -1.82
C ALA A 122 -7.79 5.24 -3.27
N GLY A 123 -6.90 4.72 -4.13
CA GLY A 123 -6.72 5.18 -5.50
C GLY A 123 -6.12 6.58 -5.63
N TYR A 124 -5.56 7.15 -4.56
CA TYR A 124 -5.04 8.53 -4.54
C TYR A 124 -3.84 8.75 -5.46
N CYS A 125 -3.18 7.68 -5.92
CA CYS A 125 -2.11 7.78 -6.91
C CYS A 125 -2.59 8.03 -8.35
N VAL A 126 -3.91 8.12 -8.59
CA VAL A 126 -4.53 8.44 -9.88
C VAL A 126 -5.63 9.49 -9.66
N PRO A 127 -5.28 10.78 -9.59
CA PRO A 127 -6.23 11.86 -9.34
C PRO A 127 -7.09 12.15 -10.57
N ASN A 128 -8.39 12.34 -10.40
CA ASN A 128 -9.26 12.81 -11.48
C ASN A 128 -8.82 14.19 -11.99
N ASP A 129 -8.78 14.35 -13.31
CA ASP A 129 -8.38 15.57 -14.01
C ASP A 129 -6.99 16.12 -13.63
N GLY A 130 -6.18 15.31 -12.97
CA GLY A 130 -4.81 15.64 -12.53
C GLY A 130 -3.73 14.95 -13.34
N LEU A 131 -2.48 15.20 -12.97
CA LEU A 131 -1.30 14.58 -13.53
C LEU A 131 -0.82 13.43 -12.62
N VAL A 132 -0.71 12.23 -13.18
CA VAL A 132 0.01 11.10 -12.55
C VAL A 132 1.49 11.21 -12.88
N VAL A 133 2.34 11.32 -11.86
CA VAL A 133 3.80 11.23 -11.97
C VAL A 133 4.19 9.77 -11.71
N ASP A 134 4.33 9.00 -12.77
CA ASP A 134 4.71 7.60 -12.69
C ASP A 134 6.23 7.45 -12.62
N LEU A 135 6.70 6.81 -11.56
CA LEU A 135 8.12 6.61 -11.25
C LEU A 135 8.64 5.25 -11.74
N GLY A 136 7.82 4.44 -12.39
CA GLY A 136 8.16 3.07 -12.78
C GLY A 136 9.44 2.93 -13.61
N ARG A 137 9.87 3.98 -14.34
CA ARG A 137 11.13 4.02 -15.06
C ARG A 137 12.34 4.36 -14.18
N MET A 138 12.11 4.86 -12.96
CA MET A 138 13.14 5.18 -11.97
C MET A 138 13.26 4.02 -10.97
N ALA A 139 13.51 2.80 -11.46
CA ALA A 139 13.45 1.55 -10.70
C ALA A 139 14.81 0.88 -10.49
N THR A 140 15.91 1.60 -10.76
CA THR A 140 17.26 1.04 -10.60
C THR A 140 17.54 0.71 -9.13
N VAL A 141 18.12 -0.46 -8.90
CA VAL A 141 18.64 -0.88 -7.60
C VAL A 141 20.12 -1.15 -7.73
N SER A 142 20.94 -0.51 -6.90
CA SER A 142 22.38 -0.70 -6.89
C SER A 142 22.92 -0.80 -5.46
N MET A 143 24.01 -1.56 -5.29
CA MET A 143 24.65 -1.76 -3.99
C MET A 143 25.96 -1.00 -3.89
N THR A 144 26.19 -0.35 -2.75
CA THR A 144 27.46 0.26 -2.39
C THR A 144 27.82 -0.14 -0.97
N GLY A 145 28.73 -1.11 -0.83
CA GLY A 145 29.03 -1.73 0.46
C GLY A 145 27.77 -2.38 1.07
N THR A 146 27.38 -1.94 2.26
CA THR A 146 26.21 -2.44 2.98
C THR A 146 24.93 -1.66 2.67
N ARG A 147 24.96 -0.71 1.73
CA ARG A 147 23.83 0.15 1.40
C ARG A 147 23.24 -0.17 0.04
N ALA A 148 21.91 -0.21 0.00
CA ALA A 148 21.14 -0.32 -1.22
C ALA A 148 20.62 1.07 -1.62
N LYS A 149 20.99 1.52 -2.83
CA LYS A 149 20.45 2.71 -3.48
C LYS A 149 19.32 2.27 -4.40
N VAL A 150 18.11 2.75 -4.16
CA VAL A 150 16.88 2.24 -4.76
C VAL A 150 16.06 3.38 -5.34
N GLY A 151 15.81 3.34 -6.64
CA GLY A 151 14.88 4.26 -7.29
C GLY A 151 13.44 4.05 -6.83
N SER A 152 12.68 5.11 -6.67
CA SER A 152 11.33 5.11 -6.08
C SER A 152 10.30 4.30 -6.88
N GLY A 153 10.57 4.01 -8.16
CA GLY A 153 9.72 3.18 -9.02
C GLY A 153 9.94 1.67 -8.84
N ALA A 154 10.98 1.25 -8.10
CA ALA A 154 11.29 -0.16 -7.92
C ALA A 154 10.15 -0.90 -7.19
N ARG A 155 9.84 -2.11 -7.64
CA ARG A 155 8.94 -3.03 -6.96
C ARG A 155 9.71 -3.83 -5.92
N LEU A 156 9.03 -4.27 -4.88
CA LEU A 156 9.66 -5.00 -3.78
C LEU A 156 10.41 -6.25 -4.26
N ILE A 157 9.85 -6.99 -5.21
CA ILE A 157 10.51 -8.19 -5.74
C ILE A 157 11.87 -7.89 -6.37
N ASP A 158 12.01 -6.75 -7.08
CA ASP A 158 13.27 -6.33 -7.70
C ASP A 158 14.28 -5.89 -6.65
N VAL A 159 13.80 -5.16 -5.62
CA VAL A 159 14.64 -4.76 -4.49
C VAL A 159 15.18 -6.00 -3.79
N TYR A 160 14.31 -6.97 -3.46
CA TYR A 160 14.70 -8.20 -2.78
C TYR A 160 15.66 -9.06 -3.61
N ALA A 161 15.43 -9.15 -4.92
CA ALA A 161 16.33 -9.87 -5.82
C ALA A 161 17.71 -9.21 -5.90
N ALA A 162 17.76 -7.89 -6.00
CA ALA A 162 19.02 -7.16 -6.10
C ALA A 162 19.84 -7.23 -4.81
N VAL A 163 19.21 -7.00 -3.63
CA VAL A 163 19.93 -7.09 -2.35
C VAL A 163 20.36 -8.53 -2.07
N SER A 164 19.52 -9.54 -2.38
CA SER A 164 19.86 -10.95 -2.24
C SER A 164 21.05 -11.34 -3.11
N GLY A 165 21.09 -10.87 -4.37
CA GLY A 165 22.20 -11.09 -5.28
C GLY A 165 23.53 -10.51 -4.79
N ALA A 166 23.50 -9.54 -3.89
CA ALA A 166 24.66 -8.96 -3.22
C ALA A 166 24.94 -9.58 -1.83
N GLY A 167 24.30 -10.68 -1.47
CA GLY A 167 24.44 -11.29 -0.15
C GLY A 167 23.84 -10.44 0.99
N ARG A 168 22.83 -9.62 0.68
CA ARG A 168 22.19 -8.72 1.65
C ARG A 168 20.68 -8.97 1.73
N MET A 169 20.02 -8.45 2.80
CA MET A 169 18.57 -8.47 2.97
C MET A 169 18.05 -7.15 3.54
N LEU A 170 16.78 -6.87 3.27
CA LEU A 170 16.05 -5.69 3.70
C LEU A 170 14.69 -6.13 4.27
N ALA A 171 14.29 -5.61 5.44
CA ALA A 171 12.94 -5.84 5.94
C ALA A 171 11.91 -4.98 5.18
N GLY A 172 10.81 -5.58 4.79
CA GLY A 172 9.77 -4.88 4.02
C GLY A 172 8.51 -5.71 3.79
N GLY A 173 7.57 -5.18 3.01
CA GLY A 173 6.28 -5.80 2.74
C GLY A 173 6.37 -7.15 2.04
N SER A 174 5.37 -8.00 2.21
CA SER A 174 5.32 -9.33 1.61
C SER A 174 4.89 -9.31 0.13
N CYS A 175 4.07 -8.35 -0.31
CA CYS A 175 3.54 -8.32 -1.67
C CYS A 175 4.60 -7.88 -2.70
N PRO A 176 4.98 -8.73 -3.68
CA PRO A 176 6.10 -8.49 -4.60
C PRO A 176 5.89 -7.30 -5.54
N THR A 177 4.64 -6.97 -5.88
CA THR A 177 4.30 -5.91 -6.83
C THR A 177 4.13 -4.54 -6.21
N VAL A 178 4.17 -4.43 -4.88
CA VAL A 178 4.14 -3.15 -4.17
C VAL A 178 5.38 -2.31 -4.51
N GLY A 179 5.19 -1.02 -4.73
CA GLY A 179 6.29 -0.08 -4.94
C GLY A 179 6.99 0.30 -3.65
N ILE A 180 8.31 0.30 -3.66
CA ILE A 180 9.14 0.62 -2.48
C ILE A 180 8.81 2.00 -1.88
N ALA A 181 8.48 2.99 -2.72
CA ALA A 181 8.28 4.36 -2.25
C ALA A 181 7.04 4.47 -1.35
N GLY A 182 5.86 4.06 -1.83
CA GLY A 182 4.64 4.13 -1.01
C GLY A 182 4.76 3.36 0.30
N LEU A 183 5.38 2.18 0.24
CA LEU A 183 5.63 1.35 1.42
C LEU A 183 6.49 2.10 2.46
N THR A 184 7.67 2.59 2.04
CA THR A 184 8.64 3.26 2.92
C THR A 184 8.08 4.53 3.53
N LEU A 185 7.41 5.36 2.71
CA LEU A 185 6.89 6.66 3.14
C LEU A 185 5.82 6.55 4.23
N GLY A 186 5.07 5.45 4.29
CA GLY A 186 4.09 5.21 5.36
C GLY A 186 4.61 4.33 6.50
N GLY A 187 5.87 3.89 6.46
CA GLY A 187 6.49 3.05 7.48
C GLY A 187 7.07 1.76 6.90
N GLY A 188 6.25 0.90 6.32
CA GLY A 188 6.69 -0.38 5.74
C GLY A 188 6.69 -1.53 6.74
N VAL A 189 5.47 -1.90 7.20
CA VAL A 189 5.23 -3.12 7.98
C VAL A 189 5.38 -4.34 7.07
N GLY A 190 6.00 -5.41 7.55
CA GLY A 190 6.11 -6.66 6.83
C GLY A 190 7.19 -7.61 7.37
N VAL A 191 7.65 -8.49 6.51
CA VAL A 191 8.58 -9.57 6.83
C VAL A 191 9.89 -9.02 7.41
N LEU A 192 10.40 -9.63 8.46
CA LEU A 192 11.62 -9.26 9.18
C LEU A 192 11.57 -7.94 9.96
N THR A 193 10.44 -7.23 10.01
CA THR A 193 10.36 -5.93 10.73
C THR A 193 10.61 -6.07 12.23
N ARG A 194 10.29 -7.19 12.85
CA ARG A 194 10.62 -7.44 14.25
C ARG A 194 12.12 -7.47 14.51
N ARG A 195 12.89 -7.97 13.53
CA ARG A 195 14.36 -8.07 13.62
C ARG A 195 15.08 -6.77 13.29
N PHE A 196 14.62 -6.05 12.24
CA PHE A 196 15.36 -4.93 11.65
C PHE A 196 14.65 -3.58 11.72
N GLY A 197 13.45 -3.52 12.28
CA GLY A 197 12.59 -2.34 12.23
C GLY A 197 11.75 -2.29 10.95
N LEU A 198 10.91 -1.27 10.84
CA LEU A 198 10.13 -0.99 9.63
C LEU A 198 11.06 -0.69 8.44
N THR A 199 10.55 -0.75 7.21
CA THR A 199 11.35 -0.37 6.04
C THR A 199 11.90 1.06 6.16
N CYS A 200 11.11 2.00 6.68
CA CYS A 200 11.53 3.38 6.91
C CYS A 200 12.60 3.55 8.00
N ASP A 201 12.75 2.57 8.90
CA ASP A 201 13.76 2.60 9.96
C ASP A 201 15.16 2.26 9.44
N GLN A 202 15.21 1.54 8.32
CA GLN A 202 16.43 1.19 7.61
C GLN A 202 16.88 2.28 6.61
N LEU A 203 16.09 3.39 6.49
CA LEU A 203 16.39 4.49 5.57
C LEU A 203 17.52 5.36 6.10
N ALA A 204 18.64 5.41 5.37
CA ALA A 204 19.79 6.27 5.66
C ALA A 204 19.67 7.66 5.04
N SER A 205 19.13 7.74 3.81
CA SER A 205 18.90 9.00 3.09
C SER A 205 17.86 8.83 1.99
N ALA A 206 17.35 9.95 1.48
CA ALA A 206 16.45 9.98 0.33
C ALA A 206 16.70 11.20 -0.55
N ARG A 207 16.33 11.14 -1.83
CA ARG A 207 16.19 12.29 -2.71
C ARG A 207 14.74 12.53 -3.04
N VAL A 208 14.33 13.77 -3.01
CA VAL A 208 12.93 14.16 -3.22
C VAL A 208 12.83 15.42 -4.08
N VAL A 209 11.65 15.63 -4.66
CA VAL A 209 11.23 16.90 -5.27
C VAL A 209 10.13 17.49 -4.39
N THR A 210 10.35 18.71 -3.89
CA THR A 210 9.40 19.47 -3.07
C THR A 210 8.45 20.32 -3.92
N ALA A 211 7.45 20.94 -3.31
CA ALA A 211 6.39 21.68 -4.01
C ALA A 211 6.91 22.91 -4.78
N ASP A 212 8.06 23.44 -4.40
CA ASP A 212 8.78 24.51 -5.11
C ASP A 212 9.58 24.01 -6.35
N GLY A 213 9.48 22.72 -6.69
CA GLY A 213 10.24 22.09 -7.77
C GLY A 213 11.70 21.78 -7.43
N ALA A 214 12.17 22.12 -6.23
CA ALA A 214 13.55 21.90 -5.84
C ALA A 214 13.83 20.41 -5.58
N ILE A 215 14.98 19.93 -6.05
CA ILE A 215 15.51 18.60 -5.73
C ILE A 215 16.34 18.72 -4.46
N ARG A 216 16.01 17.89 -3.46
CA ARG A 216 16.63 17.94 -2.12
C ARG A 216 17.17 16.57 -1.72
N ASP A 217 18.33 16.57 -1.08
CA ASP A 217 18.90 15.39 -0.41
C ASP A 217 18.55 15.43 1.07
N LEU A 218 17.91 14.35 1.54
CA LEU A 218 17.42 14.24 2.92
C LEU A 218 18.21 13.20 3.70
N SER A 219 18.56 13.55 4.95
CA SER A 219 19.17 12.64 5.91
C SER A 219 18.89 13.10 7.34
N SER A 220 19.43 12.41 8.34
CA SER A 220 19.40 12.89 9.73
C SER A 220 20.11 14.24 9.92
N GLU A 221 21.03 14.61 9.01
CA GLU A 221 21.86 15.82 9.09
C GLU A 221 21.43 16.90 8.09
N SER A 222 20.66 16.54 7.04
CA SER A 222 20.19 17.46 6.00
C SER A 222 18.68 17.36 5.83
N GLU A 223 17.98 18.52 5.87
CA GLU A 223 16.51 18.58 5.79
C GLU A 223 15.84 17.60 6.77
N SER A 224 16.36 17.56 8.00
CA SER A 224 16.07 16.51 8.99
C SER A 224 14.60 16.43 9.37
N ASP A 225 13.84 17.53 9.32
CA ASP A 225 12.40 17.53 9.58
C ASP A 225 11.62 16.85 8.45
N LEU A 226 11.96 17.14 7.19
CA LEU A 226 11.35 16.45 6.07
C LEU A 226 11.77 14.95 6.03
N PHE A 227 13.04 14.66 6.37
CA PHE A 227 13.50 13.27 6.53
C PHE A 227 12.73 12.53 7.63
N TRP A 228 12.41 13.20 8.73
CA TRP A 228 11.54 12.65 9.77
C TRP A 228 10.14 12.38 9.23
N ALA A 229 9.55 13.31 8.49
CA ALA A 229 8.18 13.20 7.96
C ALA A 229 8.02 12.05 6.96
N ILE A 230 8.99 11.83 6.06
CA ILE A 230 8.93 10.76 5.07
C ILE A 230 9.13 9.35 5.67
N ARG A 231 9.44 9.24 6.95
CA ARG A 231 9.55 7.98 7.68
C ARG A 231 8.28 7.65 8.45
N GLY A 232 7.16 7.47 7.74
CA GLY A 232 5.86 7.09 8.31
C GLY A 232 4.73 8.11 8.13
N GLY A 233 5.02 9.29 7.54
CA GLY A 233 4.00 10.33 7.31
C GLY A 233 3.08 10.08 6.11
N GLY A 234 3.26 8.95 5.41
CA GLY A 234 2.44 8.55 4.27
C GLY A 234 2.93 9.09 2.92
N GLY A 235 2.70 8.31 1.87
CA GLY A 235 3.02 8.71 0.50
C GLY A 235 2.09 9.80 -0.02
N GLY A 236 2.63 10.66 -0.89
CA GLY A 236 1.86 11.74 -1.53
C GLY A 236 1.71 13.00 -0.69
N ASN A 237 2.29 13.06 0.51
CA ASN A 237 2.41 14.25 1.35
C ASN A 237 3.80 14.88 1.16
N PHE A 238 3.93 16.18 1.34
CA PHE A 238 5.17 16.97 1.48
C PHE A 238 6.08 17.03 0.24
N CYS A 239 6.23 15.93 -0.51
CA CYS A 239 7.17 15.80 -1.62
C CYS A 239 6.90 14.57 -2.48
N ILE A 240 7.59 14.47 -3.63
CA ILE A 240 7.70 13.26 -4.43
C ILE A 240 9.11 12.69 -4.24
N ALA A 241 9.24 11.52 -3.59
CA ALA A 241 10.51 10.85 -3.45
C ALA A 241 10.93 10.21 -4.79
N THR A 242 12.20 10.37 -5.16
CA THR A 242 12.79 9.87 -6.40
C THR A 242 13.79 8.75 -6.17
N GLU A 243 14.42 8.71 -5.01
CA GLU A 243 15.44 7.72 -4.66
C GLU A 243 15.55 7.55 -3.14
N PHE A 244 15.88 6.34 -2.70
CA PHE A 244 16.15 6.00 -1.31
C PHE A 244 17.51 5.30 -1.18
N THR A 245 18.19 5.51 -0.05
CA THR A 245 19.35 4.72 0.36
C THR A 245 19.03 4.00 1.65
N PHE A 246 19.05 2.67 1.62
CA PHE A 246 18.79 1.83 2.80
C PHE A 246 20.08 1.21 3.33
N ASP A 247 20.22 1.17 4.65
CA ASP A 247 21.13 0.26 5.32
C ASP A 247 20.55 -1.15 5.25
N THR A 248 21.37 -2.14 4.86
CA THR A 248 20.92 -3.53 4.67
C THR A 248 21.64 -4.47 5.62
N ALA A 249 20.99 -5.56 6.00
CA ALA A 249 21.59 -6.61 6.80
C ALA A 249 22.30 -7.67 5.93
N GLU A 250 23.20 -8.43 6.52
CA GLU A 250 23.80 -9.60 5.87
C GLU A 250 22.72 -10.68 5.63
N ALA A 251 22.69 -11.25 4.43
CA ALA A 251 21.72 -12.27 4.10
C ALA A 251 22.07 -13.59 4.81
N SER A 252 21.06 -14.20 5.36
CA SER A 252 21.11 -15.55 5.93
C SER A 252 20.01 -16.41 5.31
N GLU A 253 20.09 -17.69 5.52
CA GLU A 253 18.96 -18.59 5.32
C GLU A 253 17.84 -18.24 6.29
N LEU A 254 16.61 -18.29 5.82
CA LEU A 254 15.39 -18.00 6.58
C LEU A 254 14.54 -19.26 6.69
N THR A 255 13.99 -19.51 7.88
CA THR A 255 13.00 -20.58 8.03
C THR A 255 11.60 -19.97 7.87
N VAL A 256 10.87 -20.43 6.85
CA VAL A 256 9.47 -20.07 6.66
C VAL A 256 8.55 -21.19 7.08
N PHE A 257 7.35 -20.85 7.56
CA PHE A 257 6.36 -21.86 7.96
C PHE A 257 4.94 -21.40 7.77
N THR A 258 4.01 -22.38 7.68
CA THR A 258 2.58 -22.18 7.79
C THR A 258 1.99 -23.13 8.81
N LEU A 259 0.98 -22.66 9.55
CA LEU A 259 0.17 -23.46 10.47
C LEU A 259 -1.29 -23.14 10.15
N ASP A 260 -1.99 -24.10 9.55
CA ASP A 260 -3.42 -23.99 9.23
C ASP A 260 -4.25 -24.65 10.33
N TYR A 261 -5.31 -23.99 10.78
CA TYR A 261 -6.15 -24.47 11.86
C TYR A 261 -7.58 -24.74 11.38
N ALA A 262 -8.17 -25.79 11.92
CA ALA A 262 -9.55 -26.13 11.66
C ALA A 262 -10.50 -25.01 12.17
N PRO A 263 -11.69 -24.85 11.53
CA PRO A 263 -12.69 -23.88 12.00
C PRO A 263 -13.17 -24.13 13.44
N GLY A 264 -13.50 -23.04 14.16
CA GLY A 264 -14.14 -23.09 15.47
C GLY A 264 -13.26 -22.75 16.67
N GLU A 265 -11.95 -22.49 16.45
CA GLU A 265 -11.00 -22.21 17.53
C GLU A 265 -10.29 -20.84 17.34
N LEU A 266 -10.78 -20.00 16.44
CA LEU A 266 -10.08 -18.78 16.02
C LEU A 266 -9.78 -17.82 17.18
N ALA A 267 -10.77 -17.53 18.04
CA ALA A 267 -10.58 -16.65 19.20
C ALA A 267 -9.47 -17.15 20.14
N THR A 268 -9.44 -18.47 20.39
CA THR A 268 -8.41 -19.10 21.24
C THR A 268 -7.04 -19.01 20.58
N ILE A 269 -6.95 -19.30 19.28
CA ILE A 269 -5.71 -19.20 18.50
C ILE A 269 -5.20 -17.77 18.52
N MET A 270 -6.04 -16.80 18.22
CA MET A 270 -5.69 -15.36 18.19
C MET A 270 -5.19 -14.90 19.57
N ARG A 271 -5.93 -15.21 20.64
CA ARG A 271 -5.55 -14.83 22.01
C ARG A 271 -4.19 -15.38 22.40
N ARG A 272 -3.94 -16.66 22.13
CA ARG A 272 -2.67 -17.32 22.48
C ARG A 272 -1.53 -16.90 21.58
N TRP A 273 -1.80 -16.62 20.29
CA TRP A 273 -0.83 -16.04 19.36
C TRP A 273 -0.42 -14.64 19.84
N LEU A 274 -1.36 -13.76 20.17
CA LEU A 274 -1.06 -12.42 20.69
C LEU A 274 -0.22 -12.49 21.97
N ALA A 275 -0.59 -13.36 22.91
CA ALA A 275 0.15 -13.55 24.16
C ALA A 275 1.59 -14.07 23.90
N PHE A 276 1.77 -14.97 22.95
CA PHE A 276 3.09 -15.45 22.56
C PHE A 276 3.92 -14.37 21.88
N MET A 277 3.32 -13.58 20.98
CA MET A 277 4.04 -12.54 20.23
C MET A 277 4.46 -11.35 21.09
N ASP A 278 3.84 -11.13 22.25
CA ASP A 278 4.22 -10.08 23.20
C ASP A 278 5.65 -10.25 23.70
N ASP A 279 6.05 -11.49 24.01
CA ASP A 279 7.37 -11.87 24.50
C ASP A 279 8.24 -12.61 23.46
N ALA A 280 7.78 -12.71 22.21
CA ALA A 280 8.50 -13.47 21.18
C ALA A 280 9.86 -12.84 20.85
N PRO A 281 10.88 -13.66 20.53
CA PRO A 281 12.19 -13.15 20.11
C PRO A 281 12.08 -12.36 18.80
N ASP A 282 13.00 -11.43 18.60
CA ASP A 282 13.01 -10.52 17.44
C ASP A 282 13.13 -11.27 16.11
N GLU A 283 13.78 -12.42 16.12
CA GLU A 283 14.00 -13.26 14.95
C GLU A 283 12.71 -13.79 14.33
N LEU A 284 11.66 -13.92 15.14
CA LEU A 284 10.36 -14.46 14.71
C LEU A 284 9.41 -13.34 14.31
N TRP A 285 9.10 -13.26 13.02
CA TRP A 285 7.98 -12.50 12.51
C TRP A 285 6.87 -13.45 12.05
N THR A 286 5.61 -13.10 12.35
CA THR A 286 4.44 -13.86 11.91
C THR A 286 3.28 -12.97 11.51
N THR A 287 2.43 -13.49 10.62
CA THR A 287 1.12 -12.92 10.31
C THR A 287 0.03 -13.96 10.59
N LEU A 288 -1.05 -13.55 11.24
CA LEU A 288 -2.24 -14.36 11.45
C LEU A 288 -3.35 -13.90 10.49
N HIS A 289 -3.76 -14.78 9.60
CA HIS A 289 -4.92 -14.60 8.73
C HIS A 289 -6.15 -15.19 9.43
N ALA A 290 -7.08 -14.35 9.85
CA ALA A 290 -8.35 -14.71 10.43
C ALA A 290 -9.44 -14.56 9.36
N VAL A 291 -9.92 -15.70 8.83
CA VAL A 291 -10.80 -15.73 7.66
C VAL A 291 -12.23 -15.90 8.09
N GLY A 292 -13.10 -14.99 7.63
CA GLY A 292 -14.52 -14.99 7.92
C GLY A 292 -15.30 -16.05 7.14
N GLY A 293 -16.41 -16.50 7.75
CA GLY A 293 -17.29 -17.51 7.18
C GLY A 293 -18.34 -17.96 8.17
N ALA A 294 -19.11 -19.03 7.84
CA ALA A 294 -20.08 -19.61 8.77
C ALA A 294 -19.39 -20.03 10.08
N THR A 295 -18.19 -20.57 9.97
CA THR A 295 -17.30 -20.86 11.11
C THR A 295 -15.92 -20.29 10.75
N PRO A 296 -15.49 -19.19 11.35
CA PRO A 296 -14.20 -18.58 11.07
C PRO A 296 -13.02 -19.51 11.40
N HIS A 297 -11.91 -19.35 10.69
CA HIS A 297 -10.70 -20.14 10.90
C HIS A 297 -9.44 -19.28 10.81
N GLY A 298 -8.33 -19.82 11.32
CA GLY A 298 -7.05 -19.13 11.38
C GLY A 298 -5.96 -19.85 10.57
N ARG A 299 -5.07 -19.06 9.95
CA ARG A 299 -3.81 -19.51 9.37
C ARG A 299 -2.69 -18.60 9.85
N ILE A 300 -1.62 -19.17 10.38
CA ILE A 300 -0.40 -18.43 10.73
C ILE A 300 0.65 -18.71 9.65
N VAL A 301 1.23 -17.65 9.13
CA VAL A 301 2.40 -17.69 8.26
C VAL A 301 3.54 -17.01 9.00
N GLY A 302 4.74 -17.56 8.97
CA GLY A 302 5.87 -16.98 9.69
C GLY A 302 7.18 -17.07 8.94
N CYS A 303 8.10 -16.22 9.36
CA CYS A 303 9.48 -16.16 8.91
C CYS A 303 10.40 -15.97 10.10
N ILE A 304 11.42 -16.79 10.19
CA ILE A 304 12.44 -16.74 11.25
C ILE A 304 13.77 -16.39 10.60
N ALA A 305 14.36 -15.28 11.07
CA ALA A 305 15.72 -14.91 10.70
C ALA A 305 16.72 -15.53 11.67
N THR A 306 17.93 -15.68 11.24
CA THR A 306 19.14 -16.09 11.96
C THR A 306 18.98 -16.46 13.44
N THR A 307 18.87 -17.75 13.74
CA THR A 307 18.86 -18.31 15.10
C THR A 307 19.46 -19.72 15.03
N ASP A 308 19.97 -20.24 16.18
CA ASP A 308 20.58 -21.56 16.27
C ASP A 308 19.56 -22.70 16.08
N ASP A 309 18.31 -22.49 16.50
CA ASP A 309 17.24 -23.50 16.37
C ASP A 309 15.89 -22.84 15.97
N PRO A 310 15.69 -22.54 14.67
CA PRO A 310 14.44 -21.94 14.21
C PRO A 310 13.23 -22.86 14.38
N ARG A 311 13.43 -24.20 14.35
CA ARG A 311 12.33 -25.15 14.51
C ARG A 311 11.80 -25.17 15.94
N ALA A 312 12.66 -24.96 16.94
CA ALA A 312 12.23 -24.82 18.34
C ALA A 312 11.30 -23.61 18.53
N LEU A 313 11.51 -22.51 17.79
CA LEU A 313 10.60 -21.35 17.84
C LEU A 313 9.21 -21.70 17.25
N VAL A 314 9.15 -22.44 16.13
CA VAL A 314 7.89 -22.93 15.57
C VAL A 314 7.17 -23.85 16.54
N ASP A 315 7.89 -24.78 17.16
CA ASP A 315 7.33 -25.74 18.12
C ASP A 315 6.91 -25.03 19.42
N GLY A 316 7.65 -24.00 19.86
CA GLY A 316 7.27 -23.13 20.99
C GLY A 316 5.97 -22.39 20.74
N LEU A 317 5.80 -21.78 19.55
CA LEU A 317 4.55 -21.13 19.14
C LEU A 317 3.37 -22.14 19.12
N ARG A 318 3.60 -23.32 18.54
CA ARG A 318 2.58 -24.39 18.51
C ARG A 318 2.16 -24.84 19.92
N ALA A 319 3.16 -25.03 20.80
CA ALA A 319 2.91 -25.41 22.20
C ALA A 319 2.13 -24.31 22.96
N ALA A 320 2.47 -23.05 22.73
CA ALA A 320 1.77 -21.90 23.32
C ALA A 320 0.32 -21.81 22.82
N ILE A 321 0.07 -22.05 21.53
CA ILE A 321 -1.28 -22.11 20.97
C ILE A 321 -2.04 -23.33 21.52
N GLY A 322 -1.38 -24.46 21.73
CA GLY A 322 -1.95 -25.66 22.35
C GLY A 322 -3.14 -26.28 21.60
N ILE A 323 -3.29 -25.95 20.32
CA ILE A 323 -4.23 -26.51 19.36
C ILE A 323 -3.40 -27.06 18.21
N ASN A 324 -3.60 -28.31 17.83
CA ASN A 324 -2.87 -28.87 16.70
C ASN A 324 -3.34 -28.27 15.38
N PRO A 325 -2.42 -27.78 14.54
CA PRO A 325 -2.80 -27.35 13.19
C PRO A 325 -3.29 -28.55 12.38
N SER A 326 -4.28 -28.30 11.51
CA SER A 326 -4.81 -29.30 10.57
C SER A 326 -3.82 -29.57 9.42
N ASP A 327 -2.99 -28.59 9.08
CA ASP A 327 -1.88 -28.71 8.14
C ASP A 327 -0.68 -27.86 8.59
N ARG A 328 0.51 -28.29 8.21
CA ARG A 328 1.79 -27.64 8.61
C ARG A 328 2.81 -27.76 7.50
N PHE A 329 3.47 -26.63 7.24
CA PHE A 329 4.66 -26.56 6.38
C PHE A 329 5.79 -25.86 7.11
N VAL A 330 7.04 -26.32 6.99
CA VAL A 330 8.25 -25.66 7.50
C VAL A 330 9.38 -25.94 6.53
N ALA A 331 10.09 -24.91 6.08
CA ALA A 331 11.24 -25.05 5.19
C ALA A 331 12.26 -23.94 5.41
N ASP A 332 13.52 -24.28 5.18
CA ASP A 332 14.64 -23.33 5.15
C ASP A 332 14.83 -22.87 3.70
N MET A 333 15.00 -21.57 3.50
CA MET A 333 15.06 -20.94 2.18
C MET A 333 16.07 -19.81 2.14
N ALA A 334 16.71 -19.60 0.98
CA ALA A 334 17.43 -18.37 0.73
C ALA A 334 16.49 -17.15 0.83
N TYR A 335 17.02 -16.00 1.21
CA TYR A 335 16.22 -14.79 1.44
C TYR A 335 15.24 -14.48 0.29
N ILE A 336 15.70 -14.50 -0.99
CA ILE A 336 14.79 -14.20 -2.12
C ILE A 336 13.66 -15.22 -2.25
N ASP A 337 13.92 -16.51 -2.01
CA ASP A 337 12.90 -17.55 -2.11
C ASP A 337 11.91 -17.46 -0.94
N ALA A 338 12.36 -17.08 0.25
CA ALA A 338 11.50 -16.78 1.38
C ALA A 338 10.58 -15.58 1.09
N MET A 339 11.09 -14.51 0.47
CA MET A 339 10.28 -13.35 0.08
C MET A 339 9.28 -13.71 -1.02
N LYS A 340 9.63 -14.56 -1.99
CA LYS A 340 8.70 -15.11 -2.98
C LYS A 340 7.63 -15.98 -2.33
N PHE A 341 8.00 -16.79 -1.32
CA PHE A 341 7.04 -17.57 -0.55
C PHE A 341 6.03 -16.67 0.18
N MET A 342 6.51 -15.65 0.89
CA MET A 342 5.66 -14.68 1.56
C MET A 342 4.76 -13.91 0.59
N GLY A 343 5.23 -13.67 -0.63
CA GLY A 343 4.52 -13.00 -1.71
C GLY A 343 3.57 -13.88 -2.52
N GLY A 344 3.48 -15.18 -2.20
CA GLY A 344 2.62 -16.12 -2.92
C GLY A 344 3.08 -16.41 -4.36
N CYS A 345 4.36 -16.22 -4.68
CA CYS A 345 4.91 -16.50 -6.00
C CYS A 345 6.15 -17.42 -5.99
N SER A 346 6.18 -18.39 -5.06
CA SER A 346 7.32 -19.32 -4.84
C SER A 346 7.77 -20.07 -6.08
N THR A 347 6.84 -20.46 -6.94
CA THR A 347 7.09 -21.25 -8.16
C THR A 347 7.45 -20.38 -9.37
N LEU A 348 7.36 -19.05 -9.24
CA LEU A 348 7.59 -18.10 -10.33
C LEU A 348 9.04 -17.59 -10.29
N THR A 349 9.55 -17.18 -11.44
CA THR A 349 10.79 -16.37 -11.49
C THR A 349 10.54 -14.96 -10.98
N VAL A 350 11.60 -14.20 -10.67
CA VAL A 350 11.50 -12.78 -10.29
C VAL A 350 10.69 -11.99 -11.32
N ALA A 351 10.98 -12.16 -12.61
CA ALA A 351 10.26 -11.50 -13.70
C ALA A 351 8.77 -11.89 -13.77
N GLN A 352 8.42 -13.12 -13.41
CA GLN A 352 7.03 -13.59 -13.37
C GLN A 352 6.30 -13.11 -12.10
N CYS A 353 7.00 -12.77 -11.03
CA CYS A 353 6.41 -12.14 -9.83
C CYS A 353 6.02 -10.66 -10.03
N HIS A 354 6.06 -10.16 -11.25
CA HIS A 354 5.55 -8.85 -11.66
C HIS A 354 4.07 -8.89 -12.05
N PRO A 355 3.39 -7.72 -12.13
CA PRO A 355 2.02 -7.65 -12.63
C PRO A 355 1.91 -8.10 -14.08
N SER A 356 0.83 -8.80 -14.41
CA SER A 356 0.53 -9.25 -15.81
C SER A 356 0.03 -8.10 -16.71
N TRP A 357 -0.25 -6.92 -16.15
CA TRP A 357 -0.94 -5.80 -16.80
C TRP A 357 -0.08 -4.54 -16.98
N ASP A 358 1.17 -4.53 -16.54
CA ASP A 358 2.07 -3.35 -16.61
C ASP A 358 2.78 -3.18 -17.97
N GLY A 359 2.51 -4.05 -18.93
CA GLY A 359 3.07 -3.98 -20.29
C GLY A 359 4.48 -4.55 -20.45
N VAL A 360 5.10 -5.06 -19.38
CA VAL A 360 6.43 -5.67 -19.44
C VAL A 360 6.40 -7.09 -20.04
N GLY A 361 5.22 -7.70 -20.09
CA GLY A 361 4.96 -8.93 -20.89
C GLY A 361 5.37 -10.25 -20.24
N THR A 362 6.09 -10.25 -19.11
CA THR A 362 6.54 -11.46 -18.41
C THR A 362 5.83 -11.72 -17.10
N GLY A 363 5.23 -10.68 -16.50
CA GLY A 363 4.53 -10.74 -15.23
C GLY A 363 3.30 -11.64 -15.26
N GLN A 364 3.03 -12.35 -14.16
CA GLN A 364 1.90 -13.30 -14.05
C GLN A 364 0.93 -12.95 -12.93
N LEU A 365 1.30 -12.02 -12.03
CA LEU A 365 0.45 -11.65 -10.92
C LEU A 365 -0.71 -10.78 -11.38
N GLN A 366 -1.91 -11.15 -10.93
CA GLN A 366 -3.15 -10.51 -11.36
C GLN A 366 -3.49 -9.31 -10.48
N ARG A 367 -4.32 -8.43 -11.01
CA ARG A 367 -4.97 -7.36 -10.27
C ARG A 367 -6.06 -7.94 -9.37
N GLU A 368 -6.31 -7.28 -8.25
CA GLU A 368 -7.34 -7.72 -7.32
C GLU A 368 -8.24 -6.54 -6.90
N ALA A 369 -9.56 -6.76 -6.97
CA ALA A 369 -10.54 -5.79 -6.50
C ALA A 369 -10.85 -6.06 -5.03
N PHE A 370 -10.52 -5.10 -4.17
CA PHE A 370 -10.76 -5.21 -2.73
C PHE A 370 -11.07 -3.85 -2.09
N VAL A 371 -11.71 -3.90 -0.93
CA VAL A 371 -11.85 -2.78 0.00
C VAL A 371 -11.10 -3.14 1.29
N ALA A 372 -10.36 -2.20 1.83
CA ALA A 372 -9.61 -2.43 3.05
C ALA A 372 -9.62 -1.20 3.99
N SER A 373 -9.39 -1.48 5.26
CA SER A 373 -9.15 -0.53 6.34
C SER A 373 -8.16 -1.13 7.34
N SER A 374 -7.92 -0.48 8.47
CA SER A 374 -7.02 -1.05 9.49
C SER A 374 -7.35 -0.60 10.91
N ARG A 375 -6.81 -1.36 11.87
CA ARG A 375 -6.65 -1.01 13.28
C ARG A 375 -5.28 -1.47 13.78
N MET A 376 -4.79 -0.83 14.83
CA MET A 376 -3.62 -1.32 15.54
C MET A 376 -4.08 -2.14 16.75
N ILE A 377 -3.44 -3.28 16.99
CA ILE A 377 -3.66 -4.08 18.21
C ILE A 377 -2.72 -3.55 19.29
N PRO A 378 -3.23 -2.90 20.34
CA PRO A 378 -2.36 -2.20 21.30
C PRO A 378 -1.67 -3.13 22.30
N HIS A 379 -2.27 -4.30 22.63
CA HIS A 379 -1.78 -5.26 23.63
C HIS A 379 -2.43 -6.64 23.45
N ALA A 380 -1.88 -7.67 24.10
CA ALA A 380 -2.36 -9.04 23.99
C ALA A 380 -3.75 -9.31 24.65
N ALA A 381 -4.21 -8.43 25.55
CA ALA A 381 -5.44 -8.59 26.32
C ALA A 381 -6.71 -8.07 25.60
N VAL A 382 -6.68 -7.85 24.28
CA VAL A 382 -7.88 -7.48 23.51
C VAL A 382 -8.89 -8.63 23.49
N ASP A 383 -10.19 -8.30 23.39
CA ASP A 383 -11.27 -9.29 23.35
C ASP A 383 -11.31 -10.02 22.00
N THR A 384 -10.55 -11.11 21.89
CA THR A 384 -10.47 -11.92 20.68
C THR A 384 -11.76 -12.65 20.33
N ALA A 385 -12.62 -12.93 21.31
CA ALA A 385 -13.93 -13.51 21.06
C ALA A 385 -14.86 -12.48 20.37
N ALA A 386 -14.83 -11.23 20.82
CA ALA A 386 -15.55 -10.14 20.16
C ALA A 386 -15.00 -9.90 18.73
N ILE A 387 -13.67 -10.03 18.51
CA ILE A 387 -13.06 -9.95 17.17
C ILE A 387 -13.56 -11.09 16.27
N GLU A 388 -13.55 -12.35 16.75
CA GLU A 388 -14.07 -13.49 15.98
C GLU A 388 -15.53 -13.30 15.59
N MET A 389 -16.37 -12.77 16.49
CA MET A 389 -17.79 -12.51 16.23
C MET A 389 -18.05 -11.52 15.09
N ILE A 390 -17.06 -10.71 14.68
CA ILE A 390 -17.16 -9.86 13.49
C ILE A 390 -17.04 -10.70 12.22
N LEU A 391 -16.29 -11.80 12.27
CA LEU A 391 -16.02 -12.69 11.15
C LEU A 391 -17.08 -13.78 10.93
N VAL A 392 -17.93 -14.03 11.94
CA VAL A 392 -19.02 -15.02 11.84
C VAL A 392 -20.05 -14.57 10.80
N GLY A 393 -20.35 -15.44 9.84
CA GLY A 393 -21.33 -15.17 8.77
C GLY A 393 -20.89 -14.14 7.74
N THR A 394 -19.60 -13.81 7.68
CA THR A 394 -19.06 -12.79 6.75
C THR A 394 -18.02 -13.38 5.78
N PRO A 395 -18.42 -14.24 4.81
CA PRO A 395 -17.51 -14.76 3.82
C PRO A 395 -16.91 -13.61 3.00
N GLY A 396 -15.61 -13.72 2.68
CA GLY A 396 -14.84 -12.69 1.95
C GLY A 396 -14.22 -11.61 2.84
N LEU A 397 -14.62 -11.51 4.11
CA LEU A 397 -13.93 -10.67 5.09
C LEU A 397 -12.77 -11.45 5.71
N THR A 398 -11.60 -10.84 5.76
CA THR A 398 -10.39 -11.42 6.38
C THR A 398 -9.70 -10.34 7.21
N PHE A 399 -9.27 -10.68 8.41
CA PHE A 399 -8.34 -9.88 9.18
C PHE A 399 -6.94 -10.45 9.03
N ILE A 400 -5.98 -9.60 8.66
CA ILE A 400 -4.58 -9.95 8.52
C ILE A 400 -3.83 -9.19 9.62
N LEU A 401 -3.28 -9.94 10.58
CA LEU A 401 -2.61 -9.38 11.75
C LEU A 401 -1.09 -9.60 11.59
N ASP A 402 -0.38 -8.56 11.18
CA ASP A 402 1.08 -8.58 11.08
C ASP A 402 1.71 -8.23 12.41
N SER A 403 2.53 -9.12 12.97
CA SER A 403 3.19 -8.89 14.26
C SER A 403 4.17 -7.73 14.20
N LEU A 404 4.10 -6.87 15.21
CA LEU A 404 5.03 -5.79 15.50
C LEU A 404 5.85 -6.12 16.77
N GLY A 405 6.38 -5.14 17.47
CA GLY A 405 7.28 -5.37 18.60
C GLY A 405 8.75 -5.50 18.16
N GLY A 406 9.59 -6.11 18.96
CA GLY A 406 11.01 -6.27 18.67
C GLY A 406 11.70 -4.93 18.33
N ALA A 407 12.43 -4.86 17.22
CA ALA A 407 13.13 -3.65 16.77
C ALA A 407 12.19 -2.47 16.55
N VAL A 408 10.92 -2.71 16.12
CA VAL A 408 9.93 -1.64 15.91
C VAL A 408 9.61 -0.92 17.21
N SER A 409 9.43 -1.65 18.31
CA SER A 409 9.06 -1.06 19.61
C SER A 409 10.21 -0.39 20.35
N ARG A 410 11.47 -0.64 19.96
CA ARG A 410 12.65 0.01 20.53
C ARG A 410 12.84 1.44 20.05
N ILE A 411 12.17 1.83 18.95
CA ILE A 411 12.23 3.18 18.41
C ILE A 411 11.14 4.02 19.09
N PRO A 412 11.47 5.17 19.71
CA PRO A 412 10.48 6.04 20.29
C PRO A 412 9.43 6.52 19.27
N ALA A 413 8.17 6.65 19.67
CA ALA A 413 7.07 7.04 18.80
C ALA A 413 7.28 8.39 18.08
N ALA A 414 8.01 9.32 18.73
CA ALA A 414 8.34 10.63 18.16
C ALA A 414 9.63 10.65 17.31
N ALA A 415 10.38 9.54 17.22
CA ALA A 415 11.65 9.50 16.49
C ALA A 415 11.48 9.46 14.96
N THR A 416 10.30 9.06 14.50
CA THR A 416 9.88 9.11 13.09
C THR A 416 8.40 9.51 13.03
N ALA A 417 7.87 9.76 11.85
CA ALA A 417 6.44 10.09 11.70
C ALA A 417 5.49 8.93 11.97
N PHE A 418 5.96 7.67 11.96
CA PHE A 418 5.17 6.49 12.33
C PHE A 418 4.98 6.40 13.86
N PRO A 419 3.77 6.62 14.41
CA PRO A 419 3.58 6.75 15.86
C PRO A 419 3.35 5.42 16.59
N HIS A 420 2.93 4.35 15.88
CA HIS A 420 2.37 3.13 16.48
C HIS A 420 3.44 2.13 16.94
N ARG A 421 4.48 2.63 17.63
CA ARG A 421 5.67 1.84 18.01
C ARG A 421 5.41 0.79 19.08
N THR A 422 4.42 1.03 19.94
CA THR A 422 4.04 0.11 21.03
C THR A 422 2.93 -0.86 20.65
N ALA A 423 2.41 -0.80 19.44
CA ALA A 423 1.40 -1.74 18.99
C ALA A 423 1.99 -3.15 18.84
N LEU A 424 1.23 -4.16 19.26
CA LEU A 424 1.63 -5.57 19.18
C LEU A 424 1.44 -6.13 17.76
N ALA A 425 0.43 -5.64 17.03
CA ALA A 425 0.22 -6.00 15.64
C ALA A 425 -0.47 -4.87 14.85
N SER A 426 -0.24 -4.85 13.53
CA SER A 426 -1.07 -4.13 12.57
C SER A 426 -2.15 -5.07 12.07
N LEU A 427 -3.43 -4.70 12.22
CA LEU A 427 -4.56 -5.46 11.73
C LEU A 427 -5.11 -4.80 10.47
N GLN A 428 -4.98 -5.46 9.33
CA GLN A 428 -5.65 -5.09 8.09
C GLN A 428 -7.04 -5.75 8.04
N ILE A 429 -8.05 -4.95 7.76
CA ILE A 429 -9.41 -5.38 7.48
C ILE A 429 -9.52 -5.48 5.97
N TYR A 430 -9.66 -6.66 5.42
CA TYR A 430 -9.64 -6.91 3.98
C TYR A 430 -10.92 -7.59 3.53
N HIS A 431 -11.52 -7.11 2.45
CA HIS A 431 -12.68 -7.75 1.83
C HIS A 431 -12.54 -7.74 0.31
N GLY A 432 -12.46 -8.92 -0.30
CA GLY A 432 -12.51 -9.07 -1.74
C GLY A 432 -13.83 -8.55 -2.30
N VAL A 433 -13.80 -7.84 -3.43
CA VAL A 433 -14.98 -7.28 -4.06
C VAL A 433 -15.56 -8.26 -5.07
N GLY A 434 -16.83 -8.65 -4.83
CA GLY A 434 -17.65 -9.37 -5.78
C GLY A 434 -18.43 -8.45 -6.72
N ALA A 435 -19.63 -8.87 -7.12
CA ALA A 435 -20.48 -8.11 -8.05
C ALA A 435 -21.02 -6.76 -7.49
N ASP A 436 -21.09 -6.63 -6.15
CA ASP A 436 -21.54 -5.40 -5.47
C ASP A 436 -20.41 -4.81 -4.61
N PRO A 437 -19.67 -3.81 -5.11
CA PRO A 437 -18.67 -3.12 -4.32
C PRO A 437 -19.23 -2.45 -3.05
N SER A 438 -20.47 -1.99 -3.09
CA SER A 438 -21.11 -1.32 -1.95
C SER A 438 -21.27 -2.25 -0.75
N ALA A 439 -21.48 -3.55 -0.98
CA ALA A 439 -21.55 -4.55 0.09
C ALA A 439 -20.18 -4.71 0.78
N ALA A 440 -19.07 -4.76 0.03
CA ALA A 440 -17.73 -4.82 0.59
C ALA A 440 -17.40 -3.57 1.44
N TYR A 441 -17.74 -2.38 0.95
CA TYR A 441 -17.57 -1.15 1.74
C TYR A 441 -18.35 -1.18 3.05
N ARG A 442 -19.63 -1.58 3.03
CA ARG A 442 -20.44 -1.69 4.27
C ARG A 442 -19.83 -2.67 5.27
N ARG A 443 -19.36 -3.85 4.80
CA ARG A 443 -18.74 -4.86 5.65
C ARG A 443 -17.45 -4.37 6.30
N VAL A 444 -16.60 -3.69 5.53
CA VAL A 444 -15.35 -3.12 6.04
C VAL A 444 -15.64 -1.99 7.05
N ASP A 445 -16.61 -1.11 6.76
CA ASP A 445 -17.01 -0.04 7.69
C ASP A 445 -17.54 -0.60 9.02
N GLU A 446 -18.44 -1.60 8.97
CA GLU A 446 -18.98 -2.28 10.16
C GLU A 446 -17.85 -2.92 10.98
N ALA A 447 -16.97 -3.69 10.31
CA ALA A 447 -15.82 -4.34 10.95
C ALA A 447 -14.87 -3.33 11.60
N ARG A 448 -14.50 -2.27 10.85
CA ARG A 448 -13.64 -1.20 11.35
C ARG A 448 -14.21 -0.52 12.58
N ASN A 449 -15.50 -0.19 12.58
CA ASN A 449 -16.15 0.48 13.72
C ASN A 449 -16.18 -0.42 14.95
N ARG A 450 -16.60 -1.68 14.82
CA ARG A 450 -16.59 -2.66 15.92
C ARG A 450 -15.18 -2.93 16.47
N LEU A 451 -14.19 -3.07 15.59
CA LEU A 451 -12.78 -3.18 16.00
C LEU A 451 -12.30 -1.92 16.73
N GLY A 452 -12.79 -0.73 16.34
CA GLY A 452 -12.49 0.52 17.03
C GLY A 452 -12.95 0.52 18.49
N GLU A 453 -14.07 -0.12 18.81
CA GLU A 453 -14.56 -0.30 20.17
C GLU A 453 -13.70 -1.28 21.00
N ILE A 454 -13.07 -2.27 20.33
CA ILE A 454 -12.26 -3.32 20.96
C ILE A 454 -10.80 -2.91 21.12
N CYS A 455 -10.19 -2.35 20.06
CA CYS A 455 -8.74 -2.09 19.97
C CYS A 455 -8.39 -0.60 20.03
N GLY A 456 -9.36 0.30 20.03
CA GLY A 456 -9.15 1.73 19.83
C GLY A 456 -9.08 2.12 18.34
N THR A 457 -8.90 3.43 18.08
CA THR A 457 -9.08 4.01 16.75
C THR A 457 -7.79 4.12 15.92
N ALA A 458 -6.64 3.82 16.51
CA ALA A 458 -5.35 3.86 15.81
C ALA A 458 -5.36 2.97 14.56
N ALA A 459 -4.79 3.48 13.46
CA ALA A 459 -4.80 2.81 12.15
C ALA A 459 -3.47 3.03 11.40
N TYR A 460 -3.18 2.20 10.42
CA TYR A 460 -1.96 2.26 9.64
C TYR A 460 -2.17 3.01 8.32
N VAL A 461 -1.35 4.04 8.07
CA VAL A 461 -1.52 4.94 6.91
C VAL A 461 -1.35 4.25 5.56
N ASN A 462 -0.53 3.19 5.45
CA ASN A 462 -0.42 2.45 4.19
C ASN A 462 -1.66 1.60 3.88
N TYR A 463 -2.52 1.33 4.85
CA TYR A 463 -3.84 0.74 4.66
C TYR A 463 -4.90 1.84 4.62
N ILE A 464 -4.61 2.90 3.83
CA ILE A 464 -5.40 4.12 3.78
C ILE A 464 -6.85 3.83 3.37
N ASP A 465 -7.79 4.27 4.21
CA ASP A 465 -9.23 4.09 4.05
C ASP A 465 -9.90 5.47 3.85
N PRO A 466 -10.43 5.77 2.66
CA PRO A 466 -11.04 7.08 2.38
C PRO A 466 -12.31 7.34 3.21
N ARG A 467 -12.84 6.31 3.88
CA ARG A 467 -14.06 6.36 4.71
C ARG A 467 -13.76 6.35 6.20
N LEU A 468 -12.49 6.35 6.60
CA LEU A 468 -12.08 6.39 8.01
C LEU A 468 -12.39 7.78 8.60
N PRO A 469 -13.30 7.89 9.59
CA PRO A 469 -13.49 9.14 10.32
C PRO A 469 -12.24 9.44 11.16
N ASP A 470 -11.97 10.72 11.42
CA ASP A 470 -10.83 11.18 12.23
C ASP A 470 -9.48 10.56 11.82
N TRP A 471 -9.33 10.29 10.52
CA TRP A 471 -8.19 9.61 9.91
C TRP A 471 -6.84 10.20 10.35
N ALA A 472 -6.75 11.53 10.48
CA ALA A 472 -5.50 12.20 10.81
C ALA A 472 -5.01 11.82 12.22
N ALA A 473 -5.91 11.79 13.20
CA ALA A 473 -5.61 11.32 14.55
C ALA A 473 -5.34 9.81 14.56
N ALA A 474 -6.11 9.03 13.79
CA ALA A 474 -5.95 7.58 13.72
C ALA A 474 -4.58 7.16 13.13
N TYR A 475 -4.11 7.84 12.07
CA TYR A 475 -2.83 7.51 11.43
C TYR A 475 -1.62 8.09 12.14
N TYR A 476 -1.72 9.30 12.69
CA TYR A 476 -0.54 10.05 13.13
C TYR A 476 -0.48 10.35 14.63
N GLY A 477 -1.59 10.18 15.36
CA GLY A 477 -1.63 10.42 16.82
C GLY A 477 -0.97 11.76 17.19
N ASP A 478 -0.08 11.70 18.17
CA ASP A 478 0.64 12.87 18.69
C ASP A 478 1.66 13.47 17.71
N ASN A 479 2.00 12.78 16.62
CA ASN A 479 2.92 13.27 15.60
C ASN A 479 2.24 14.24 14.59
N LEU A 480 0.90 14.29 14.54
CA LEU A 480 0.15 15.12 13.60
C LEU A 480 0.50 16.61 13.63
N PRO A 481 0.66 17.28 14.81
CA PRO A 481 1.01 18.69 14.84
C PRO A 481 2.35 19.00 14.14
N ARG A 482 3.38 18.14 14.33
CA ARG A 482 4.67 18.30 13.67
C ARG A 482 4.55 18.08 12.15
N LEU A 483 3.79 17.09 11.72
CA LEU A 483 3.54 16.85 10.28
C LEU A 483 2.88 18.07 9.62
N ARG A 484 1.94 18.73 10.28
CA ARG A 484 1.31 19.97 9.79
C ARG A 484 2.29 21.12 9.66
N GLN A 485 3.20 21.29 10.60
CA GLN A 485 4.27 22.30 10.53
C GLN A 485 5.20 22.04 9.34
N ILE A 486 5.54 20.78 9.10
CA ILE A 486 6.37 20.36 7.95
C ILE A 486 5.61 20.61 6.64
N ALA A 487 4.32 20.29 6.57
CA ALA A 487 3.49 20.60 5.41
C ALA A 487 3.47 22.11 5.12
N ALA A 488 3.33 22.96 6.15
CA ALA A 488 3.40 24.41 6.02
C ALA A 488 4.75 24.92 5.48
N THR A 489 5.82 24.18 5.72
CA THR A 489 7.17 24.56 5.28
C THR A 489 7.44 24.12 3.84
N TYR A 490 7.08 22.86 3.48
CA TYR A 490 7.50 22.25 2.22
C TYR A 490 6.39 22.18 1.14
N ASP A 491 5.13 22.36 1.54
CA ASP A 491 3.98 22.42 0.64
C ASP A 491 2.92 23.41 1.15
N PRO A 492 3.28 24.71 1.31
CA PRO A 492 2.39 25.73 1.89
C PRO A 492 1.10 25.91 1.06
N ASP A 493 1.17 25.74 -0.24
CA ASP A 493 0.05 25.89 -1.16
C ASP A 493 -0.77 24.60 -1.35
N GLY A 494 -0.35 23.49 -0.74
CA GLY A 494 -1.04 22.20 -0.78
C GLY A 494 -1.08 21.57 -2.17
N ILE A 495 0.02 21.66 -2.93
CA ILE A 495 0.16 21.11 -4.29
C ILE A 495 0.02 19.60 -4.27
N PHE A 496 0.65 18.92 -3.27
CA PHE A 496 0.51 17.47 -3.06
C PHE A 496 -0.79 17.15 -2.33
N GLY A 497 -1.93 17.47 -2.96
CA GLY A 497 -3.24 17.45 -2.33
C GLY A 497 -4.10 16.26 -2.72
N PHE A 498 -4.59 15.52 -1.71
CA PHE A 498 -5.66 14.53 -1.81
C PHE A 498 -6.59 14.62 -0.57
N THR A 499 -7.68 13.85 -0.54
CA THR A 499 -8.73 13.99 0.49
C THR A 499 -8.18 13.84 1.93
N GLN A 500 -7.20 12.96 2.14
CA GLN A 500 -6.58 12.71 3.44
C GLN A 500 -5.11 13.19 3.48
N ALA A 501 -4.76 14.21 2.70
CA ALA A 501 -3.44 14.81 2.77
C ALA A 501 -3.27 15.61 4.08
N VAL A 502 -2.07 15.51 4.67
CA VAL A 502 -1.70 16.37 5.79
C VAL A 502 -1.58 17.80 5.29
N ARG A 503 -2.40 18.70 5.82
CA ARG A 503 -2.45 20.12 5.48
C ARG A 503 -1.89 20.96 6.61
N PRO A 504 -1.37 22.19 6.32
CA PRO A 504 -0.96 23.16 7.33
C PRO A 504 -2.01 23.44 8.39
#